data_505d263c6b9d9bf4c8aabfc54d6b76fc
#
_entry.id   505d263c6b9d9bf4c8aabfc54d6b76fc
#
_cell.length_a   1.000
_cell.length_b   1.000
_cell.length_c   1.000
_cell.angle_alpha   90.00
_cell.angle_beta   90.00
_cell.angle_gamma   90.00
#
_symmetry.space_group_name_H-M   'P 1'
#
loop_
_entity.id
_entity.type
_entity.pdbx_description
1 polymer ?
#
loop_
_entity_poly.entity_id
_entity_poly.type
_entity_poly.pdbx_seq_one_letter_code
_entity_poly.pdbx_strand_id
1 'polypeptide(L)'
;GAFCGNPVCMALVVRNNIKYKTMSILENGYGISLRFLLQFAVNTYSDKNVDDAVYKAISVILFKLEGQLIKRHPEYRMEGRLLLDKMDLDKGIVRIGDKEYFLNTTEFPTIDMNNPYELTMEEMFLMGRFRADFINSTVLERHINFLYDKGNIYKIHNGNLLFHGCVPLDEQGGFDGIVVD
;
A
#
# COMPACT_ATOMS: atom_id res chain seq x y z
N GLY A 1 2.28 -8.23 7.24
CA GLY A 1 1.23 -7.23 7.15
C GLY A 1 0.02 -7.71 6.37
N ALA A 2 0.10 -7.91 5.03
CA ALA A 2 -1.04 -8.31 4.20
C ALA A 2 -1.68 -9.64 4.65
N PHE A 3 -0.87 -10.65 4.94
CA PHE A 3 -1.35 -11.94 5.46
C PHE A 3 -2.16 -11.82 6.76
N CYS A 4 -1.83 -10.86 7.61
CA CYS A 4 -2.59 -10.59 8.84
C CYS A 4 -3.81 -9.69 8.61
N GLY A 5 -4.14 -9.37 7.36
CA GLY A 5 -5.28 -8.53 7.00
C GLY A 5 -5.09 -7.04 7.26
N ASN A 6 -3.83 -6.56 7.35
CA ASN A 6 -3.54 -5.13 7.41
C ASN A 6 -3.94 -4.45 6.09
N PRO A 7 -4.87 -3.49 6.08
CA PRO A 7 -5.44 -2.95 4.85
C PRO A 7 -4.42 -2.16 4.03
N VAL A 8 -3.54 -1.39 4.65
CA VAL A 8 -2.47 -0.64 3.93
C VAL A 8 -1.53 -1.62 3.22
N CYS A 9 -1.10 -2.67 3.92
CA CYS A 9 -0.22 -3.69 3.34
C CYS A 9 -0.89 -4.45 2.19
N MET A 10 -2.17 -4.80 2.33
CA MET A 10 -2.93 -5.47 1.26
C MET A 10 -3.03 -4.58 0.02
N ALA A 11 -3.45 -3.33 0.17
CA ALA A 11 -3.55 -2.38 -0.93
C ALA A 11 -2.19 -2.14 -1.61
N LEU A 12 -1.12 -2.03 -0.84
CA LEU A 12 0.24 -1.88 -1.36
C LEU A 12 0.70 -3.09 -2.17
N VAL A 13 0.45 -4.30 -1.67
CA VAL A 13 0.79 -5.55 -2.39
C VAL A 13 0.03 -5.62 -3.71
N VAL A 14 -1.29 -5.39 -3.70
CA VAL A 14 -2.12 -5.40 -4.90
C VAL A 14 -1.65 -4.35 -5.91
N ARG A 15 -1.46 -3.10 -5.46
CA ARG A 15 -0.97 -2.00 -6.31
C ARG A 15 0.37 -2.32 -6.97
N ASN A 16 1.32 -2.89 -6.23
CA ASN A 16 2.63 -3.25 -6.77
C ASN A 16 2.53 -4.37 -7.81
N ASN A 17 1.67 -5.38 -7.59
CA ASN A 17 1.47 -6.44 -8.58
C ASN A 17 0.84 -5.92 -9.88
N ILE A 18 -0.05 -4.93 -9.81
CA ILE A 18 -0.58 -4.25 -11.00
C ILE A 18 0.53 -3.46 -11.70
N LYS A 19 1.28 -2.64 -10.95
CA LYS A 19 2.38 -1.82 -11.48
C LYS A 19 3.43 -2.66 -12.24
N TYR A 20 3.79 -3.81 -11.68
CA TYR A 20 4.83 -4.68 -12.25
C TYR A 20 4.27 -5.79 -13.14
N LYS A 21 2.96 -5.76 -13.46
CA LYS A 21 2.27 -6.74 -14.32
C LYS A 21 2.41 -8.19 -13.84
N THR A 22 2.37 -8.38 -12.52
CA THR A 22 2.50 -9.69 -11.85
C THR A 22 1.20 -10.15 -11.20
N MET A 23 0.05 -9.65 -11.68
CA MET A 23 -1.28 -9.97 -11.14
C MET A 23 -1.58 -11.46 -11.09
N SER A 24 -1.10 -12.23 -12.09
CA SER A 24 -1.25 -13.68 -12.13
C SER A 24 -0.64 -14.40 -10.92
N ILE A 25 0.37 -13.80 -10.28
CA ILE A 25 0.96 -14.35 -9.05
C ILE A 25 -0.06 -14.28 -7.91
N LEU A 26 -0.79 -13.17 -7.78
CA LEU A 26 -1.84 -13.04 -6.76
C LEU A 26 -2.99 -14.01 -7.03
N GLU A 27 -3.51 -14.04 -8.27
CA GLU A 27 -4.70 -14.83 -8.61
C GLU A 27 -4.38 -16.33 -8.67
N ASN A 28 -3.43 -16.73 -9.51
CA ASN A 28 -3.14 -18.13 -9.76
C ASN A 28 -2.21 -18.75 -8.69
N GLY A 29 -1.32 -17.92 -8.11
CA GLY A 29 -0.37 -18.37 -7.10
C GLY A 29 -0.98 -18.43 -5.70
N TYR A 30 -1.74 -17.41 -5.33
CA TYR A 30 -2.23 -17.24 -3.96
C TYR A 30 -3.76 -17.26 -3.81
N GLY A 31 -4.51 -17.32 -4.92
CA GLY A 31 -5.96 -17.32 -4.90
C GLY A 31 -6.60 -16.00 -4.49
N ILE A 32 -5.85 -14.88 -4.61
CA ILE A 32 -6.33 -13.54 -4.27
C ILE A 32 -6.98 -12.94 -5.51
N SER A 33 -8.31 -12.86 -5.52
CA SER A 33 -9.07 -12.42 -6.70
C SER A 33 -9.03 -10.91 -6.90
N LEU A 34 -8.67 -10.48 -8.12
CA LEU A 34 -8.72 -9.08 -8.53
C LEU A 34 -10.03 -8.71 -9.24
N ARG A 35 -10.96 -9.66 -9.42
CA ARG A 35 -12.20 -9.46 -10.18
C ARG A 35 -13.02 -8.26 -9.70
N PHE A 36 -13.20 -8.13 -8.39
CA PHE A 36 -13.98 -7.02 -7.82
C PHE A 36 -13.29 -5.68 -7.98
N LEU A 37 -11.96 -5.64 -7.91
CA LEU A 37 -11.18 -4.43 -8.18
C LEU A 37 -11.30 -4.01 -9.65
N LEU A 38 -11.19 -4.96 -10.58
CA LEU A 38 -11.37 -4.71 -12.01
C LEU A 38 -12.77 -4.13 -12.29
N GLN A 39 -13.81 -4.75 -11.76
CA GLN A 39 -15.17 -4.28 -11.93
C GLN A 39 -15.39 -2.89 -11.31
N PHE A 40 -14.92 -2.67 -10.10
CA PHE A 40 -14.97 -1.37 -9.42
C PHE A 40 -14.29 -0.28 -10.26
N ALA A 41 -13.07 -0.55 -10.71
CA ALA A 41 -12.30 0.42 -11.48
C ALA A 41 -12.99 0.82 -12.79
N VAL A 42 -13.47 -0.15 -13.57
CA VAL A 42 -14.16 0.11 -14.84
C VAL A 42 -15.48 0.86 -14.64
N ASN A 43 -16.20 0.60 -13.55
CA ASN A 43 -17.47 1.27 -13.27
C ASN A 43 -17.29 2.69 -12.71
N THR A 44 -16.13 2.99 -12.10
CA THR A 44 -15.90 4.21 -11.33
C THR A 44 -15.03 5.22 -12.08
N TYR A 45 -14.06 4.76 -12.86
CA TYR A 45 -13.09 5.60 -13.55
C TYR A 45 -13.27 5.53 -15.06
N SER A 46 -13.15 6.69 -15.75
CA SER A 46 -13.32 6.80 -17.20
C SER A 46 -12.00 6.68 -17.98
N ASP A 47 -10.97 6.10 -17.37
CA ASP A 47 -9.68 5.93 -18.03
C ASP A 47 -9.83 5.02 -19.28
N LYS A 48 -9.15 5.41 -20.37
CA LYS A 48 -9.22 4.68 -21.65
C LYS A 48 -8.63 3.27 -21.57
N ASN A 49 -7.69 3.06 -20.66
CA ASN A 49 -7.04 1.79 -20.43
C ASN A 49 -7.49 1.21 -19.08
N VAL A 50 -7.94 -0.03 -19.09
CA VAL A 50 -8.39 -0.74 -17.88
C VAL A 50 -7.28 -0.86 -16.85
N ASP A 51 -6.04 -1.11 -17.26
CA ASP A 51 -4.89 -1.22 -16.34
C ASP A 51 -4.64 0.11 -15.61
N ASP A 52 -4.80 1.25 -16.31
CA ASP A 52 -4.65 2.58 -15.72
C ASP A 52 -5.76 2.86 -14.70
N ALA A 53 -7.02 2.52 -15.05
CA ALA A 53 -8.16 2.64 -14.14
C ALA A 53 -7.97 1.80 -12.87
N VAL A 54 -7.53 0.56 -13.02
CA VAL A 54 -7.29 -0.37 -11.91
C VAL A 54 -6.14 0.12 -11.02
N TYR A 55 -5.05 0.58 -11.63
CA TYR A 55 -3.91 1.13 -10.89
C TYR A 55 -4.28 2.42 -10.13
N LYS A 56 -5.08 3.29 -10.75
CA LYS A 56 -5.61 4.51 -10.14
C LYS A 56 -6.52 4.18 -8.95
N ALA A 57 -7.49 3.28 -9.15
CA ALA A 57 -8.43 2.85 -8.12
C ALA A 57 -7.72 2.35 -6.85
N ILE A 58 -6.83 1.38 -6.99
CA ILE A 58 -6.10 0.84 -5.83
C ILE A 58 -5.12 1.85 -5.22
N SER A 59 -4.58 2.77 -6.03
CA SER A 59 -3.69 3.83 -5.52
C SER A 59 -4.45 4.84 -4.67
N VAL A 60 -5.66 5.23 -5.07
CA VAL A 60 -6.53 6.11 -4.28
C VAL A 60 -6.90 5.44 -2.95
N ILE A 61 -7.31 4.17 -2.99
CA ILE A 61 -7.60 3.39 -1.77
C ILE A 61 -6.38 3.35 -0.84
N LEU A 62 -5.19 3.09 -1.40
CA LEU A 62 -3.95 3.05 -0.62
C LEU A 62 -3.66 4.40 0.05
N PHE A 63 -3.77 5.52 -0.68
CA PHE A 63 -3.55 6.85 -0.11
C PHE A 63 -4.57 7.20 0.97
N LYS A 64 -5.82 6.81 0.82
CA LYS A 64 -6.84 6.97 1.87
C LYS A 64 -6.45 6.18 3.13
N LEU A 65 -6.09 4.93 3.00
CA LEU A 65 -5.68 4.06 4.11
C LEU A 65 -4.39 4.53 4.79
N GLU A 66 -3.38 4.94 4.02
CA GLU A 66 -2.15 5.54 4.56
C GLU A 66 -2.47 6.81 5.34
N GLY A 67 -3.31 7.69 4.79
CA GLY A 67 -3.70 8.92 5.44
C GLY A 67 -4.46 8.69 6.75
N GLN A 68 -5.35 7.70 6.78
CA GLN A 68 -6.02 7.29 8.02
C GLN A 68 -5.02 6.77 9.07
N LEU A 69 -4.02 6.00 8.65
CA LEU A 69 -2.96 5.49 9.53
C LEU A 69 -2.13 6.66 10.10
N ILE A 70 -1.65 7.55 9.24
CA ILE A 70 -0.84 8.71 9.63
C ILE A 70 -1.60 9.62 10.61
N LYS A 71 -2.90 9.90 10.33
CA LYS A 71 -3.73 10.74 11.21
C LYS A 71 -4.00 10.11 12.58
N ARG A 72 -4.01 8.77 12.68
CA ARG A 72 -4.13 8.05 13.97
C ARG A 72 -2.83 7.96 14.75
N HIS A 73 -1.68 8.12 14.08
CA HIS A 73 -0.35 7.94 14.62
C HIS A 73 0.54 9.16 14.34
N PRO A 74 0.23 10.34 14.93
CA PRO A 74 1.02 11.55 14.72
C PRO A 74 2.47 11.39 15.21
N GLU A 75 2.72 10.47 16.15
CA GLU A 75 4.04 10.11 16.65
C GLU A 75 4.99 9.60 15.55
N TYR A 76 4.46 9.10 14.42
CA TYR A 76 5.27 8.67 13.28
C TYR A 76 5.87 9.82 12.48
N ARG A 77 5.40 11.07 12.71
CA ARG A 77 5.90 12.28 12.03
C ARG A 77 5.89 12.16 10.50
N MET A 78 4.83 11.57 9.95
CA MET A 78 4.69 11.28 8.52
C MET A 78 3.68 12.20 7.81
N GLU A 79 3.30 13.32 8.37
CA GLU A 79 2.29 14.26 7.83
C GLU A 79 2.69 14.80 6.44
N GLY A 80 3.99 14.82 6.15
CA GLY A 80 4.49 15.17 4.81
C GLY A 80 3.97 14.26 3.69
N ARG A 81 3.56 13.03 4.01
CA ARG A 81 2.98 12.05 3.08
C ARG A 81 1.46 12.20 2.88
N LEU A 82 0.79 13.02 3.65
CA LEU A 82 -0.61 13.36 3.41
C LEU A 82 -0.70 14.20 2.13
N LEU A 83 -1.34 13.67 1.09
CA LEU A 83 -1.42 14.29 -0.24
C LEU A 83 -2.85 14.66 -0.63
N LEU A 84 -3.85 13.86 -0.23
CA LEU A 84 -5.22 14.04 -0.73
C LEU A 84 -5.87 15.34 -0.27
N ASP A 85 -5.56 15.80 0.93
CA ASP A 85 -6.02 17.08 1.47
C ASP A 85 -5.23 18.30 0.95
N LYS A 86 -4.17 18.07 0.18
CA LYS A 86 -3.35 19.10 -0.46
C LYS A 86 -3.67 19.29 -1.95
N MET A 87 -4.61 18.51 -2.47
CA MET A 87 -5.08 18.66 -3.85
C MET A 87 -6.11 19.78 -3.96
N ASP A 88 -6.03 20.50 -5.08
CA ASP A 88 -7.03 21.43 -5.54
C ASP A 88 -7.49 20.91 -6.92
N LEU A 89 -8.60 20.18 -6.92
CA LEU A 89 -9.10 19.51 -8.12
C LEU A 89 -9.65 20.49 -9.15
N ASP A 90 -10.13 21.67 -8.70
CA ASP A 90 -10.63 22.72 -9.59
C ASP A 90 -9.49 23.36 -10.38
N LYS A 91 -8.32 23.52 -9.75
CA LYS A 91 -7.11 24.02 -10.41
C LYS A 91 -6.24 22.94 -11.02
N GLY A 92 -6.51 21.68 -10.71
CA GLY A 92 -5.69 20.56 -11.18
C GLY A 92 -4.28 20.54 -10.61
N ILE A 93 -4.10 20.92 -9.34
CA ILE A 93 -2.78 20.97 -8.69
C ILE A 93 -2.76 20.21 -7.36
N VAL A 94 -1.55 19.84 -6.93
CA VAL A 94 -1.26 19.39 -5.56
C VAL A 94 -0.11 20.22 -4.99
N ARG A 95 -0.22 20.61 -3.73
CA ARG A 95 0.81 21.38 -3.00
C ARG A 95 1.67 20.44 -2.17
N ILE A 96 2.99 20.47 -2.40
CA ILE A 96 3.98 19.71 -1.63
C ILE A 96 5.04 20.67 -1.12
N GLY A 97 5.05 20.92 0.18
CA GLY A 97 5.83 22.02 0.75
C GLY A 97 5.40 23.35 0.14
N ASP A 98 6.35 24.15 -0.32
CA ASP A 98 6.12 25.45 -0.96
C ASP A 98 5.91 25.38 -2.48
N LYS A 99 5.80 24.18 -3.05
CA LYS A 99 5.70 23.98 -4.49
C LYS A 99 4.33 23.44 -4.89
N GLU A 100 3.86 23.92 -6.04
CA GLU A 100 2.68 23.40 -6.71
C GLU A 100 3.08 22.51 -7.89
N TYR A 101 2.39 21.37 -8.01
CA TYR A 101 2.58 20.42 -9.10
C TYR A 101 1.26 20.20 -9.80
N PHE A 102 1.27 20.18 -11.13
CA PHE A 102 0.08 19.87 -11.92
C PHE A 102 -0.26 18.38 -11.81
N LEU A 103 -1.54 18.10 -11.63
CA LEU A 103 -2.09 16.76 -11.70
C LEU A 103 -2.28 16.35 -13.17
N ASN A 104 -1.95 15.13 -13.51
CA ASN A 104 -2.22 14.58 -14.84
C ASN A 104 -3.71 14.35 -15.11
N THR A 105 -4.52 14.30 -14.07
CA THR A 105 -5.97 14.15 -14.11
C THR A 105 -6.58 14.77 -12.86
N THR A 106 -7.79 15.28 -12.97
CA THR A 106 -8.61 15.75 -11.84
C THR A 106 -9.77 14.80 -11.56
N GLU A 107 -9.87 13.69 -12.31
CA GLU A 107 -10.92 12.70 -12.16
C GLU A 107 -10.61 11.74 -11.00
N PHE A 108 -11.13 12.06 -9.82
CA PHE A 108 -11.05 11.25 -8.61
C PHE A 108 -12.45 11.10 -7.98
N PRO A 109 -13.35 10.34 -8.60
CA PRO A 109 -14.78 10.31 -8.25
C PRO A 109 -15.06 9.78 -6.83
N THR A 110 -14.13 9.07 -6.23
CA THR A 110 -14.28 8.52 -4.87
C THR A 110 -13.67 9.41 -3.77
N ILE A 111 -13.06 10.53 -4.12
CA ILE A 111 -12.46 11.46 -3.14
C ILE A 111 -13.45 12.57 -2.82
N ASP A 112 -13.97 12.59 -1.59
CA ASP A 112 -14.67 13.75 -1.05
C ASP A 112 -13.66 14.73 -0.44
N MET A 113 -13.54 15.92 -1.01
CA MET A 113 -12.59 16.94 -0.54
C MET A 113 -12.87 17.45 0.88
N ASN A 114 -14.08 17.23 1.43
CA ASN A 114 -14.39 17.53 2.83
C ASN A 114 -13.83 16.45 3.77
N ASN A 115 -13.70 15.21 3.29
CA ASN A 115 -13.12 14.08 4.04
C ASN A 115 -12.30 13.16 3.12
N PRO A 116 -11.16 13.64 2.58
CA PRO A 116 -10.49 13.00 1.45
C PRO A 116 -9.89 11.61 1.76
N TYR A 117 -9.79 11.26 3.03
CA TYR A 117 -9.26 9.96 3.46
C TYR A 117 -10.35 8.94 3.83
N GLU A 118 -11.63 9.29 3.73
CA GLU A 118 -12.72 8.34 3.97
C GLU A 118 -12.88 7.38 2.79
N LEU A 119 -13.02 6.08 3.10
CA LEU A 119 -13.36 5.09 2.09
C LEU A 119 -14.85 5.15 1.75
N THR A 120 -15.19 5.00 0.47
CA THR A 120 -16.58 4.75 0.07
C THR A 120 -17.05 3.36 0.52
N MET A 121 -18.36 3.11 0.46
CA MET A 121 -18.91 1.80 0.79
C MET A 121 -18.35 0.70 -0.13
N GLU A 122 -18.18 1.00 -1.41
CA GLU A 122 -17.63 0.09 -2.41
C GLU A 122 -16.15 -0.20 -2.12
N GLU A 123 -15.37 0.83 -1.75
CA GLU A 123 -13.96 0.66 -1.37
C GLU A 123 -13.83 -0.17 -0.10
N MET A 124 -14.70 0.04 0.90
CA MET A 124 -14.74 -0.78 2.12
C MET A 124 -15.10 -2.23 1.81
N PHE A 125 -16.10 -2.46 0.95
CA PHE A 125 -16.47 -3.81 0.51
C PHE A 125 -15.29 -4.50 -0.19
N LEU A 126 -14.63 -3.81 -1.11
CA LEU A 126 -13.47 -4.32 -1.84
C LEU A 126 -12.33 -4.71 -0.88
N MET A 127 -12.00 -3.86 0.08
CA MET A 127 -10.98 -4.15 1.08
C MET A 127 -11.37 -5.32 2.00
N GLY A 128 -12.65 -5.47 2.30
CA GLY A 128 -13.18 -6.63 3.01
C GLY A 128 -13.00 -7.95 2.23
N ARG A 129 -13.21 -7.91 0.91
CA ARG A 129 -12.96 -9.06 0.03
C ARG A 129 -11.47 -9.42 -0.01
N PHE A 130 -10.60 -8.44 -0.21
CA PHE A 130 -9.15 -8.69 -0.13
C PHE A 130 -8.75 -9.29 1.21
N ARG A 131 -9.26 -8.75 2.31
CA ARG A 131 -8.95 -9.28 3.63
C ARG A 131 -9.32 -10.76 3.75
N ALA A 132 -10.49 -11.15 3.26
CA ALA A 132 -10.93 -12.54 3.24
C ALA A 132 -9.97 -13.42 2.41
N ASP A 133 -9.63 -12.99 1.20
CA ASP A 133 -8.76 -13.74 0.30
C ASP A 133 -7.32 -13.89 0.88
N PHE A 134 -6.75 -12.80 1.41
CA PHE A 134 -5.40 -12.84 2.00
C PHE A 134 -5.31 -13.73 3.24
N ILE A 135 -6.31 -13.68 4.12
CA ILE A 135 -6.32 -14.47 5.37
C ILE A 135 -6.57 -15.94 5.10
N ASN A 136 -7.39 -16.26 4.10
CA ASN A 136 -7.77 -17.64 3.78
C ASN A 136 -6.84 -18.31 2.75
N SER A 137 -5.80 -17.62 2.26
CA SER A 137 -4.84 -18.19 1.30
C SER A 137 -3.90 -19.17 1.99
N THR A 138 -4.18 -20.47 1.85
CA THR A 138 -3.37 -21.56 2.44
C THR A 138 -1.95 -21.60 1.86
N VAL A 139 -1.78 -21.22 0.60
CA VAL A 139 -0.47 -21.14 -0.05
C VAL A 139 0.34 -20.00 0.57
N LEU A 140 -0.28 -18.84 0.77
CA LEU A 140 0.38 -17.70 1.42
C LEU A 140 0.75 -18.04 2.86
N GLU A 141 -0.16 -18.66 3.61
CA GLU A 141 0.09 -19.11 4.98
C GLU A 141 1.31 -20.02 5.05
N ARG A 142 1.38 -21.04 4.18
CA ARG A 142 2.52 -21.96 4.13
C ARG A 142 3.84 -21.24 3.84
N HIS A 143 3.84 -20.27 2.91
CA HIS A 143 5.05 -19.51 2.59
C HIS A 143 5.46 -18.58 3.75
N ILE A 144 4.51 -17.96 4.42
CA ILE A 144 4.79 -17.11 5.58
C ILE A 144 5.34 -17.94 6.75
N ASN A 145 4.75 -19.10 7.03
CA ASN A 145 5.25 -20.03 8.05
C ASN A 145 6.69 -20.48 7.73
N PHE A 146 6.98 -20.79 6.46
CA PHE A 146 8.34 -21.10 6.04
C PHE A 146 9.31 -19.94 6.32
N LEU A 147 8.89 -18.68 6.07
CA LEU A 147 9.72 -17.50 6.37
C LEU A 147 9.93 -17.30 7.87
N TYR A 148 8.94 -17.60 8.71
CA TYR A 148 9.11 -17.56 10.16
C TYR A 148 10.05 -18.65 10.66
N ASP A 149 9.96 -19.86 10.11
CA ASP A 149 10.77 -21.00 10.53
C ASP A 149 12.23 -20.91 10.07
N LYS A 150 12.48 -20.36 8.89
CA LYS A 150 13.78 -20.34 8.21
C LYS A 150 14.39 -18.96 8.03
N GLY A 151 13.58 -17.92 8.15
CA GLY A 151 14.02 -16.55 8.03
C GLY A 151 14.84 -16.10 9.23
N ASN A 152 15.69 -15.10 9.01
CA ASN A 152 16.49 -14.51 10.06
C ASN A 152 16.73 -13.03 9.75
N ILE A 153 17.07 -12.23 10.76
CA ILE A 153 17.44 -10.82 10.58
C ILE A 153 18.76 -10.73 9.83
N TYR A 154 19.67 -11.67 10.08
CA TYR A 154 20.93 -11.80 9.36
C TYR A 154 21.30 -13.28 9.18
N LYS A 155 22.24 -13.56 8.30
CA LYS A 155 22.83 -14.89 8.12
C LYS A 155 24.32 -14.76 7.84
N ILE A 156 25.11 -15.61 8.47
CA ILE A 156 26.53 -15.76 8.13
C ILE A 156 26.67 -16.97 7.20
N HIS A 157 27.26 -16.75 6.03
CA HIS A 157 27.51 -17.82 5.06
C HIS A 157 28.90 -17.63 4.41
N ASN A 158 29.74 -18.64 4.47
CA ASN A 158 31.12 -18.60 3.97
C ASN A 158 31.92 -17.37 4.47
N GLY A 159 31.78 -17.02 5.75
CA GLY A 159 32.44 -15.86 6.35
C GLY A 159 31.85 -14.51 5.97
N ASN A 160 30.80 -14.45 5.17
CA ASN A 160 30.11 -13.22 4.80
C ASN A 160 28.87 -13.02 5.68
N LEU A 161 28.71 -11.81 6.20
CA LEU A 161 27.50 -11.35 6.89
C LEU A 161 26.49 -10.87 5.84
N LEU A 162 25.35 -11.55 5.75
CA LEU A 162 24.22 -11.24 4.88
C LEU A 162 23.07 -10.68 5.72
N PHE A 163 22.59 -9.50 5.39
CA PHE A 163 21.44 -8.86 6.04
C PHE A 163 20.69 -7.98 5.06
N HIS A 164 19.43 -7.65 5.39
CA HIS A 164 18.59 -6.75 4.60
C HIS A 164 18.38 -5.44 5.35
N GLY A 165 18.67 -4.33 4.70
CA GLY A 165 18.55 -3.00 5.29
C GLY A 165 19.89 -2.46 5.79
N CYS A 166 19.90 -1.88 6.98
CA CYS A 166 21.09 -1.33 7.61
C CYS A 166 21.26 -1.91 9.02
N VAL A 167 22.49 -1.88 9.50
CA VAL A 167 22.80 -2.08 10.93
C VAL A 167 22.84 -0.69 11.56
N PRO A 168 21.98 -0.37 12.54
CA PRO A 168 22.02 0.90 13.24
C PRO A 168 23.37 1.06 13.95
N LEU A 169 24.04 2.18 13.71
CA LEU A 169 25.29 2.54 14.34
C LEU A 169 25.16 3.92 14.99
N ASP A 170 25.76 4.10 16.14
CA ASP A 170 25.96 5.40 16.77
C ASP A 170 27.02 6.24 16.03
N GLU A 171 27.19 7.49 16.43
CA GLU A 171 28.18 8.41 15.81
C GLU A 171 29.64 7.96 15.96
N GLN A 172 29.91 7.05 16.89
CA GLN A 172 31.23 6.48 17.15
C GLN A 172 31.44 5.14 16.44
N GLY A 173 30.42 4.65 15.70
CA GLY A 173 30.46 3.39 14.97
C GLY A 173 30.17 2.16 15.84
N GLY A 174 29.68 2.37 17.07
CA GLY A 174 29.13 1.29 17.91
C GLY A 174 27.74 0.89 17.47
N PHE A 175 27.28 -0.32 17.85
CA PHE A 175 25.91 -0.75 17.55
C PHE A 175 24.91 0.07 18.37
N ASP A 176 23.96 0.69 17.65
CA ASP A 176 22.84 1.39 18.27
C ASP A 176 21.65 0.45 18.47
N GLY A 177 20.93 0.64 19.58
CA GLY A 177 19.75 -0.15 19.90
C GLY A 177 18.49 0.48 19.33
N ILE A 178 17.56 -0.35 18.85
CA ILE A 178 16.20 0.09 18.51
C ILE A 178 15.36 -0.07 19.77
N VAL A 179 14.83 1.04 20.30
CA VAL A 179 13.84 0.99 21.37
C VAL A 179 12.49 0.71 20.72
N VAL A 180 11.89 -0.42 21.07
CA VAL A 180 10.52 -0.79 20.68
C VAL A 180 9.67 -0.65 21.94
N ASP A 181 8.77 0.36 21.93
CA ASP A 181 7.76 0.55 22.98
C ASP A 181 6.60 -0.46 22.83
#